data_1473a5b5c54e2624d7ee37de7c58e0bc
#
_entry.id   1473a5b5c54e2624d7ee37de7c58e0bc
#
_cell.length_a   1.000
_cell.length_b   1.000
_cell.length_c   1.000
_cell.angle_alpha   90.00
_cell.angle_beta   90.00
_cell.angle_gamma   90.00
#
_symmetry.space_group_name_H-M   'P 1'
#
loop_
_entity.id
_entity.type
_entity.pdbx_description
1 polymer ?
#
loop_
_entity_poly.entity_id
_entity_poly.type
_entity_poly.pdbx_seq_one_letter_code
_entity_poly.pdbx_strand_id
1 'polypeptide(L)'
;LYFKPSPDFEEFHSFRFNNTFEVVAKEVEAVRDRVGIMEVSGFNRYEIAGAGVHDWLDAIMCSRVPRKPGRVGLTYFLNDAGNVKGEATLASLGPDRVWYGSAAAAEHHDMDWLVEHLPDDGSITIASLVDTHSILVVAGPRSRDLLQAAFADTDWSKDAFGWLNAREVALGGHRIVAMSVSFSGELAWELHVPNDGLVDCYSALTAAGGPLGLAHFGLYAVDSMRIEKGYRHWKADLITEFNPMESGLARFVKMDKPFVGKQALERMIKAGPRRLFVSLELDAGDTPAHPGDSIMSDGRVVGTVTSAAWGYRVNSNLAMGFVDAACASIGCNLNVEVIGDPVPARVCDPCRYDPANDRVRS
;
A
#
# COMPACT_ATOMS: atom_id res chain seq x y z
N LEU A 1 -5.56 -10.75 10.81
CA LEU A 1 -6.56 -10.31 9.83
C LEU A 1 -7.51 -9.27 10.43
N TYR A 2 -7.97 -9.47 11.64
CA TYR A 2 -8.76 -8.55 12.48
C TYR A 2 -8.43 -8.83 13.96
N PHE A 3 -8.77 -7.93 14.87
CA PHE A 3 -8.62 -8.15 16.31
C PHE A 3 -9.89 -8.73 16.91
N LYS A 4 -9.79 -9.91 17.51
CA LYS A 4 -10.93 -10.58 18.15
C LYS A 4 -11.55 -9.69 19.23
N PRO A 5 -12.87 -9.48 19.23
CA PRO A 5 -13.54 -8.65 20.24
C PRO A 5 -13.55 -9.32 21.62
N SER A 6 -13.41 -10.65 21.70
CA SER A 6 -13.22 -11.42 22.92
C SER A 6 -12.44 -12.70 22.64
N PRO A 7 -11.83 -13.36 23.66
CA PRO A 7 -11.14 -14.64 23.48
C PRO A 7 -12.01 -15.74 22.87
N ASP A 8 -13.31 -15.72 23.19
CA ASP A 8 -14.28 -16.75 22.76
C ASP A 8 -14.94 -16.43 21.41
N PHE A 9 -14.53 -15.35 20.75
CA PHE A 9 -15.06 -15.01 19.43
C PHE A 9 -14.57 -16.02 18.40
N GLU A 10 -15.50 -16.69 17.74
CA GLU A 10 -15.23 -17.61 16.63
C GLU A 10 -15.71 -17.00 15.32
N GLU A 11 -14.82 -16.96 14.32
CA GLU A 11 -15.16 -16.52 12.98
C GLU A 11 -16.03 -17.55 12.28
N PHE A 12 -17.13 -17.09 11.73
CA PHE A 12 -17.98 -17.87 10.84
C PHE A 12 -17.55 -17.64 9.39
N HIS A 13 -16.98 -18.65 8.75
CA HIS A 13 -16.52 -18.55 7.36
C HIS A 13 -17.68 -18.55 6.37
N SER A 14 -17.71 -17.55 5.48
CA SER A 14 -18.74 -17.38 4.45
C SER A 14 -18.17 -16.60 3.27
N PHE A 15 -18.70 -16.85 2.07
CA PHE A 15 -18.52 -15.95 0.91
C PHE A 15 -19.39 -14.68 0.97
N ARG A 16 -20.31 -14.61 1.94
CA ARG A 16 -21.10 -13.42 2.27
C ARG A 16 -20.51 -12.73 3.48
N PHE A 17 -21.01 -11.53 3.78
CA PHE A 17 -20.65 -10.89 5.04
C PHE A 17 -20.96 -11.81 6.22
N ASN A 18 -20.00 -11.90 7.11
CA ASN A 18 -20.06 -12.77 8.28
C ASN A 18 -19.96 -11.94 9.58
N ASN A 19 -19.80 -12.61 10.71
CA ASN A 19 -19.73 -11.94 12.01
C ASN A 19 -18.48 -11.09 12.22
N THR A 20 -17.47 -11.13 11.32
CA THR A 20 -16.33 -10.21 11.36
C THR A 20 -16.67 -8.83 10.78
N PHE A 21 -17.76 -8.70 10.01
CA PHE A 21 -18.15 -7.46 9.37
C PHE A 21 -18.25 -6.29 10.37
N GLU A 22 -18.96 -6.47 11.49
CA GLU A 22 -19.11 -5.47 12.53
C GLU A 22 -17.82 -5.24 13.33
N VAL A 23 -16.97 -6.25 13.44
CA VAL A 23 -15.65 -6.11 14.09
C VAL A 23 -14.76 -5.21 13.25
N VAL A 24 -14.68 -5.48 11.96
CA VAL A 24 -13.88 -4.70 11.00
C VAL A 24 -14.43 -3.28 10.86
N ALA A 25 -15.75 -3.09 10.92
CA ALA A 25 -16.39 -1.76 10.94
C ALA A 25 -15.83 -0.88 12.07
N LYS A 26 -15.72 -1.43 13.30
CA LYS A 26 -15.17 -0.72 14.46
C LYS A 26 -13.68 -0.41 14.33
N GLU A 27 -12.91 -1.32 13.72
CA GLU A 27 -11.50 -1.07 13.43
C GLU A 27 -11.33 0.07 12.42
N VAL A 28 -12.11 0.07 11.33
CA VAL A 28 -12.13 1.14 10.33
C VAL A 28 -12.54 2.46 10.96
N GLU A 29 -13.61 2.46 11.77
CA GLU A 29 -14.07 3.67 12.50
C GLU A 29 -12.95 4.24 13.37
N ALA A 30 -12.23 3.38 14.12
CA ALA A 30 -11.14 3.83 14.98
C ALA A 30 -10.03 4.52 14.18
N VAL A 31 -9.61 3.94 13.05
CA VAL A 31 -8.59 4.53 12.17
C VAL A 31 -9.10 5.80 11.50
N ARG A 32 -10.36 5.84 11.04
CA ARG A 32 -10.93 6.98 10.33
C ARG A 32 -11.19 8.19 11.25
N ASP A 33 -11.56 7.97 12.50
CA ASP A 33 -12.06 9.02 13.37
C ASP A 33 -11.17 9.30 14.60
N ARG A 34 -10.27 8.38 14.94
CA ARG A 34 -9.38 8.48 16.12
C ARG A 34 -7.93 8.13 15.76
N VAL A 35 -7.46 7.01 16.23
CA VAL A 35 -6.13 6.45 15.94
C VAL A 35 -6.13 4.94 16.11
N GLY A 36 -5.50 4.26 15.17
CA GLY A 36 -5.27 2.82 15.20
C GLY A 36 -3.80 2.46 15.24
N ILE A 37 -3.49 1.29 15.78
CA ILE A 37 -2.16 0.67 15.75
C ILE A 37 -2.28 -0.73 15.15
N MET A 38 -1.32 -1.07 14.26
CA MET A 38 -1.19 -2.40 13.67
C MET A 38 0.28 -2.78 13.57
N GLU A 39 0.56 -4.06 13.71
CA GLU A 39 1.88 -4.63 13.45
C GLU A 39 1.92 -5.25 12.05
N VAL A 40 2.96 -4.93 11.26
CA VAL A 40 3.17 -5.42 9.90
C VAL A 40 4.61 -5.89 9.67
N SER A 41 5.23 -6.47 10.68
CA SER A 41 6.65 -6.88 10.66
C SER A 41 6.99 -7.91 9.59
N GLY A 42 6.00 -8.58 9.00
CA GLY A 42 6.20 -9.46 7.86
C GLY A 42 6.56 -8.74 6.55
N PHE A 43 6.36 -7.42 6.46
CA PHE A 43 6.72 -6.67 5.25
C PHE A 43 8.22 -6.67 5.02
N ASN A 44 8.62 -6.75 3.73
CA ASN A 44 10.00 -6.73 3.33
C ASN A 44 10.67 -5.36 3.54
N ARG A 45 11.92 -5.35 3.98
CA ARG A 45 12.73 -4.13 4.13
C ARG A 45 14.21 -4.42 4.00
N TYR A 46 14.89 -3.54 3.23
CA TYR A 46 16.33 -3.57 3.07
C TYR A 46 16.92 -2.20 3.41
N GLU A 47 18.15 -2.22 3.90
CA GLU A 47 19.05 -1.10 3.81
C GLU A 47 19.94 -1.30 2.57
N ILE A 48 19.93 -0.32 1.68
CA ILE A 48 20.77 -0.27 0.50
C ILE A 48 21.74 0.88 0.68
N ALA A 49 23.04 0.59 0.66
CA ALA A 49 24.06 1.58 0.98
C ALA A 49 25.24 1.51 0.01
N GLY A 50 25.82 2.68 -0.25
CA GLY A 50 27.01 2.82 -1.05
C GLY A 50 27.01 4.05 -1.96
N ALA A 51 28.20 4.43 -2.42
CA ALA A 51 28.36 5.57 -3.31
C ALA A 51 27.58 5.37 -4.61
N GLY A 52 26.73 6.35 -4.96
CA GLY A 52 25.90 6.27 -6.18
C GLY A 52 24.61 5.47 -6.05
N VAL A 53 24.20 5.03 -4.84
CA VAL A 53 22.97 4.23 -4.63
C VAL A 53 21.73 4.85 -5.26
N HIS A 54 21.56 6.17 -5.17
CA HIS A 54 20.43 6.86 -5.77
C HIS A 54 20.45 6.85 -7.29
N ASP A 55 21.62 6.97 -7.91
CA ASP A 55 21.77 6.92 -9.37
C ASP A 55 21.51 5.53 -9.90
N TRP A 56 22.03 4.52 -9.23
CA TRP A 56 21.80 3.13 -9.57
C TRP A 56 20.31 2.76 -9.46
N LEU A 57 19.66 3.04 -8.33
CA LEU A 57 18.21 2.79 -8.16
C LEU A 57 17.38 3.55 -9.21
N ASP A 58 17.74 4.82 -9.49
CA ASP A 58 17.01 5.61 -10.48
C ASP A 58 17.18 5.05 -11.90
N ALA A 59 18.31 4.39 -12.20
CA ALA A 59 18.56 3.77 -13.50
C ALA A 59 17.78 2.47 -13.74
N ILE A 60 17.40 1.75 -12.68
CA ILE A 60 16.66 0.49 -12.79
C ILE A 60 15.15 0.64 -12.57
N MET A 61 14.72 1.57 -11.72
CA MET A 61 13.30 1.84 -11.40
C MET A 61 12.63 2.72 -12.46
N CYS A 62 11.36 2.49 -12.77
CA CYS A 62 10.64 3.34 -13.74
C CYS A 62 10.14 4.68 -13.15
N SER A 63 10.15 4.84 -11.84
CA SER A 63 9.83 6.08 -11.15
C SER A 63 11.09 6.87 -10.77
N ARG A 64 10.95 8.14 -10.38
CA ARG A 64 12.05 8.90 -9.78
C ARG A 64 12.30 8.43 -8.35
N VAL A 65 13.56 8.19 -8.04
CA VAL A 65 14.01 7.83 -6.69
C VAL A 65 14.19 9.11 -5.85
N PRO A 66 13.70 9.16 -4.60
CA PRO A 66 13.90 10.31 -3.73
C PRO A 66 15.40 10.46 -3.40
N ARG A 67 15.96 11.67 -3.61
CA ARG A 67 17.39 11.96 -3.39
C ARG A 67 17.64 12.83 -2.16
N LYS A 68 16.68 13.69 -1.81
CA LYS A 68 16.83 14.57 -0.65
C LYS A 68 16.72 13.74 0.62
N PRO A 69 17.72 13.78 1.52
CA PRO A 69 17.62 13.09 2.81
C PRO A 69 16.33 13.43 3.54
N GLY A 70 15.68 12.40 4.11
CA GLY A 70 14.39 12.50 4.75
C GLY A 70 13.18 12.44 3.80
N ARG A 71 13.36 12.26 2.48
CA ARG A 71 12.23 12.12 1.55
C ARG A 71 11.91 10.65 1.28
N VAL A 72 10.60 10.39 1.20
CA VAL A 72 10.04 9.08 0.84
C VAL A 72 9.37 9.18 -0.53
N GLY A 73 9.45 8.12 -1.31
CA GLY A 73 8.77 7.98 -2.60
C GLY A 73 8.33 6.57 -2.88
N LEU A 74 7.17 6.43 -3.50
CA LEU A 74 6.69 5.16 -4.05
C LEU A 74 7.29 4.99 -5.45
N THR A 75 7.85 3.84 -5.72
CA THR A 75 8.45 3.49 -7.01
C THR A 75 7.97 2.15 -7.51
N TYR A 76 8.12 1.94 -8.81
CA TYR A 76 7.80 0.69 -9.48
C TYR A 76 8.99 0.23 -10.31
N PHE A 77 9.13 -1.08 -10.46
CA PHE A 77 10.08 -1.67 -11.37
C PHE A 77 9.41 -2.67 -12.30
N LEU A 78 9.98 -2.80 -13.48
CA LEU A 78 9.40 -3.57 -14.57
C LEU A 78 10.29 -4.77 -14.88
N ASN A 79 9.73 -5.76 -15.54
CA ASN A 79 10.49 -6.79 -16.22
C ASN A 79 10.95 -6.28 -17.62
N ASP A 80 11.80 -7.04 -18.30
CA ASP A 80 12.31 -6.70 -19.64
C ASP A 80 11.21 -6.59 -20.70
N ALA A 81 10.06 -7.24 -20.45
CA ALA A 81 8.88 -7.14 -21.30
C ALA A 81 8.08 -5.83 -21.08
N GLY A 82 8.46 -4.99 -20.11
CA GLY A 82 7.82 -3.70 -19.82
C GLY A 82 6.59 -3.80 -18.92
N ASN A 83 6.32 -4.96 -18.33
CA ASN A 83 5.21 -5.17 -17.41
C ASN A 83 5.64 -4.94 -15.95
N VAL A 84 4.67 -4.60 -15.09
CA VAL A 84 4.91 -4.35 -13.67
C VAL A 84 5.43 -5.61 -12.99
N LYS A 85 6.66 -5.57 -12.47
CA LYS A 85 7.26 -6.67 -11.70
C LYS A 85 7.08 -6.46 -10.20
N GLY A 86 7.21 -5.22 -9.72
CA GLY A 86 7.03 -4.92 -8.31
C GLY A 86 6.86 -3.43 -8.02
N GLU A 87 6.61 -3.16 -6.75
CA GLU A 87 6.56 -1.81 -6.18
C GLU A 87 7.40 -1.75 -4.92
N ALA A 88 7.91 -0.56 -4.63
CA ALA A 88 8.67 -0.32 -3.40
C ALA A 88 8.48 1.11 -2.89
N THR A 89 8.46 1.24 -1.58
CA THR A 89 8.62 2.51 -0.89
C THR A 89 10.10 2.73 -0.62
N LEU A 90 10.67 3.81 -1.12
CA LEU A 90 12.06 4.19 -0.91
C LEU A 90 12.14 5.40 0.01
N ALA A 91 12.95 5.30 1.07
CA ALA A 91 13.27 6.42 1.95
C ALA A 91 14.75 6.77 1.82
N SER A 92 15.06 7.98 1.36
CA SER A 92 16.43 8.50 1.36
C SER A 92 16.82 8.91 2.77
N LEU A 93 17.73 8.19 3.40
CA LEU A 93 18.22 8.48 4.76
C LEU A 93 19.57 9.22 4.76
N GLY A 94 20.19 9.35 3.60
CA GLY A 94 21.47 10.02 3.43
C GLY A 94 21.90 10.02 1.96
N PRO A 95 23.05 10.62 1.63
CA PRO A 95 23.58 10.65 0.26
C PRO A 95 23.88 9.26 -0.29
N ASP A 96 24.28 8.33 0.58
CA ASP A 96 24.72 6.97 0.23
C ASP A 96 23.91 5.90 0.98
N ARG A 97 22.67 6.22 1.40
CA ARG A 97 21.84 5.31 2.21
C ARG A 97 20.37 5.46 1.88
N VAL A 98 19.76 4.35 1.49
CA VAL A 98 18.32 4.26 1.16
C VAL A 98 17.72 3.08 1.92
N TRP A 99 16.54 3.28 2.52
CA TRP A 99 15.69 2.18 2.95
C TRP A 99 14.67 1.86 1.89
N TYR A 100 14.54 0.58 1.64
CA TYR A 100 13.62 -0.03 0.69
C TYR A 100 12.59 -0.84 1.45
N GLY A 101 11.32 -0.61 1.21
CA GLY A 101 10.21 -1.39 1.78
C GLY A 101 9.29 -1.89 0.69
N SER A 102 8.83 -3.15 0.79
CA SER A 102 7.87 -3.75 -0.13
C SER A 102 6.98 -4.79 0.57
N ALA A 103 6.09 -5.45 -0.18
CA ALA A 103 5.16 -6.44 0.35
C ALA A 103 5.87 -7.63 1.01
N ALA A 104 5.25 -8.23 2.02
CA ALA A 104 5.79 -9.36 2.77
C ALA A 104 6.27 -10.52 1.89
N ALA A 105 5.47 -10.91 0.90
CA ALA A 105 5.81 -12.02 0.01
C ALA A 105 6.88 -11.67 -1.05
N ALA A 106 7.39 -10.42 -1.05
CA ALA A 106 8.34 -9.93 -2.04
C ALA A 106 9.81 -10.08 -1.64
N GLU A 107 10.12 -10.49 -0.41
CA GLU A 107 11.49 -10.47 0.12
C GLU A 107 12.51 -11.11 -0.84
N HIS A 108 12.39 -12.40 -1.11
CA HIS A 108 13.33 -13.06 -2.02
C HIS A 108 13.20 -12.61 -3.47
N HIS A 109 11.98 -12.36 -3.93
CA HIS A 109 11.70 -11.87 -5.28
C HIS A 109 12.39 -10.52 -5.57
N ASP A 110 12.33 -9.61 -4.62
CA ASP A 110 12.93 -8.28 -4.78
C ASP A 110 14.45 -8.33 -4.59
N MET A 111 14.92 -9.15 -3.63
CA MET A 111 16.36 -9.36 -3.42
C MET A 111 17.02 -9.90 -4.69
N ASP A 112 16.47 -10.94 -5.28
CA ASP A 112 17.03 -11.56 -6.50
C ASP A 112 17.08 -10.53 -7.64
N TRP A 113 16.00 -9.75 -7.83
CA TRP A 113 15.96 -8.74 -8.87
C TRP A 113 16.94 -7.59 -8.62
N LEU A 114 17.09 -7.13 -7.38
CA LEU A 114 18.05 -6.09 -7.04
C LEU A 114 19.49 -6.57 -7.23
N VAL A 115 19.80 -7.81 -6.80
CA VAL A 115 21.14 -8.42 -6.95
C VAL A 115 21.49 -8.62 -8.42
N GLU A 116 20.54 -9.03 -9.27
CA GLU A 116 20.75 -9.16 -10.73
C GLU A 116 21.20 -7.84 -11.40
N HIS A 117 20.82 -6.69 -10.80
CA HIS A 117 21.13 -5.37 -11.34
C HIS A 117 22.22 -4.61 -10.57
N LEU A 118 22.85 -5.25 -9.55
CA LEU A 118 23.94 -4.62 -8.79
C LEU A 118 25.16 -4.32 -9.68
N PRO A 119 25.86 -3.20 -9.43
CA PRO A 119 27.18 -2.98 -10.03
C PRO A 119 28.18 -4.05 -9.57
N ASP A 120 28.99 -4.56 -10.51
CA ASP A 120 29.99 -5.61 -10.24
C ASP A 120 31.18 -5.12 -9.40
N ASP A 121 31.32 -3.80 -9.18
CA ASP A 121 32.45 -3.18 -8.49
C ASP A 121 32.35 -3.19 -6.95
N GLY A 122 31.26 -3.72 -6.41
CA GLY A 122 31.01 -3.78 -4.97
C GLY A 122 30.74 -2.42 -4.31
N SER A 123 30.47 -1.38 -5.10
CA SER A 123 30.20 -0.02 -4.59
C SER A 123 28.89 0.09 -3.80
N ILE A 124 27.95 -0.84 -4.02
CA ILE A 124 26.63 -0.87 -3.38
C ILE A 124 26.42 -2.19 -2.66
N THR A 125 25.87 -2.13 -1.47
CA THR A 125 25.51 -3.29 -0.65
C THR A 125 24.03 -3.27 -0.29
N ILE A 126 23.43 -4.46 -0.15
CA ILE A 126 22.05 -4.65 0.28
C ILE A 126 22.04 -5.52 1.54
N ALA A 127 21.43 -5.05 2.60
CA ALA A 127 21.24 -5.80 3.84
C ALA A 127 19.75 -5.96 4.14
N SER A 128 19.29 -7.20 4.35
CA SER A 128 17.92 -7.46 4.82
C SER A 128 17.78 -7.01 6.29
N LEU A 129 16.68 -6.34 6.58
CA LEU A 129 16.31 -5.88 7.93
C LEU A 129 15.11 -6.68 8.46
N VAL A 130 14.64 -7.69 7.77
CA VAL A 130 13.44 -8.45 8.13
C VAL A 130 13.59 -9.11 9.51
N ASP A 131 14.74 -9.71 9.78
CA ASP A 131 15.02 -10.41 11.04
C ASP A 131 15.46 -9.48 12.19
N THR A 132 15.76 -8.22 11.89
CA THR A 132 16.34 -7.28 12.89
C THR A 132 15.40 -6.17 13.31
N HIS A 133 14.37 -5.87 12.51
CA HIS A 133 13.41 -4.80 12.76
C HIS A 133 11.98 -5.30 12.63
N SER A 134 11.09 -4.71 13.38
CA SER A 134 9.63 -4.86 13.28
C SER A 134 9.00 -3.54 12.85
N ILE A 135 7.78 -3.60 12.31
CA ILE A 135 7.06 -2.40 11.87
C ILE A 135 5.77 -2.25 12.66
N LEU A 136 5.61 -1.12 13.33
CA LEU A 136 4.34 -0.68 13.90
C LEU A 136 3.77 0.44 13.02
N VAL A 137 2.53 0.29 12.57
CA VAL A 137 1.78 1.32 11.86
C VAL A 137 0.89 2.05 12.85
N VAL A 138 1.00 3.38 12.88
CA VAL A 138 0.10 4.27 13.61
C VAL A 138 -0.68 5.08 12.58
N ALA A 139 -2.01 4.93 12.55
CA ALA A 139 -2.85 5.54 11.52
C ALA A 139 -4.11 6.18 12.10
N GLY A 140 -4.51 7.32 11.55
CA GLY A 140 -5.72 8.07 11.93
C GLY A 140 -5.44 9.54 12.23
N PRO A 141 -6.49 10.39 12.35
CA PRO A 141 -6.34 11.83 12.52
C PRO A 141 -5.61 12.22 13.81
N ARG A 142 -5.61 11.36 14.83
CA ARG A 142 -4.89 11.61 16.10
C ARG A 142 -3.51 10.96 16.18
N SER A 143 -2.97 10.50 15.06
CA SER A 143 -1.64 9.86 15.03
C SER A 143 -0.53 10.80 15.48
N ARG A 144 -0.59 12.10 15.12
CA ARG A 144 0.40 13.08 15.60
C ARG A 144 0.35 13.26 17.10
N ASP A 145 -0.85 13.37 17.66
CA ASP A 145 -1.04 13.53 19.12
C ASP A 145 -0.44 12.34 19.86
N LEU A 146 -0.70 11.12 19.34
CA LEU A 146 -0.16 9.89 19.91
C LEU A 146 1.37 9.85 19.85
N LEU A 147 1.94 10.14 18.66
CA LEU A 147 3.39 10.09 18.47
C LEU A 147 4.09 11.19 19.28
N GLN A 148 3.51 12.40 19.38
CA GLN A 148 4.06 13.47 20.22
C GLN A 148 4.03 13.11 21.71
N ALA A 149 3.00 12.40 22.17
CA ALA A 149 2.90 11.96 23.55
C ALA A 149 3.86 10.80 23.87
N ALA A 150 4.06 9.88 22.92
CA ALA A 150 4.95 8.72 23.11
C ALA A 150 6.44 9.05 22.90
N PHE A 151 6.76 10.02 22.02
CA PHE A 151 8.12 10.43 21.63
C PHE A 151 8.29 11.93 21.89
N ALA A 152 8.27 12.34 23.14
CA ALA A 152 8.23 13.74 23.56
C ALA A 152 9.40 14.60 23.04
N ASP A 153 10.57 13.98 22.83
CA ASP A 153 11.79 14.67 22.37
C ASP A 153 11.80 14.92 20.85
N THR A 154 10.80 14.41 20.12
CA THR A 154 10.68 14.58 18.66
C THR A 154 9.56 15.55 18.31
N ASP A 155 9.84 16.52 17.46
CA ASP A 155 8.80 17.39 16.88
C ASP A 155 8.06 16.66 15.75
N TRP A 156 6.82 16.26 16.04
CA TRP A 156 5.89 15.60 15.12
C TRP A 156 4.95 16.57 14.40
N SER A 157 5.16 17.88 14.53
CA SER A 157 4.33 18.87 13.83
C SER A 157 4.34 18.66 12.32
N LYS A 158 3.31 19.15 11.65
CA LYS A 158 3.20 19.04 10.18
C LYS A 158 4.40 19.66 9.45
N ASP A 159 4.90 20.78 9.95
CA ASP A 159 6.04 21.49 9.36
C ASP A 159 7.34 20.73 9.56
N ALA A 160 7.51 20.11 10.71
CA ALA A 160 8.70 19.34 11.05
C ALA A 160 8.68 17.94 10.43
N PHE A 161 7.53 17.26 10.39
CA PHE A 161 7.39 15.89 9.91
C PHE A 161 6.14 15.74 9.05
N GLY A 162 6.19 16.29 7.85
CA GLY A 162 5.09 16.24 6.88
C GLY A 162 5.04 14.91 6.11
N TRP A 163 3.99 14.75 5.32
CA TRP A 163 3.75 13.55 4.51
C TRP A 163 4.90 13.27 3.52
N LEU A 164 5.19 11.97 3.32
CA LEU A 164 6.32 11.46 2.54
C LEU A 164 7.68 11.96 3.04
N ASN A 165 7.83 12.05 4.36
CA ASN A 165 9.11 12.23 5.00
C ASN A 165 9.47 11.01 5.86
N ALA A 166 10.77 10.80 6.04
CA ALA A 166 11.35 9.82 6.95
C ALA A 166 12.33 10.48 7.89
N ARG A 167 12.39 10.03 9.13
CA ARG A 167 13.34 10.49 10.14
C ARG A 167 13.78 9.35 11.04
N GLU A 168 14.99 9.43 11.53
CA GLU A 168 15.40 8.66 12.69
C GLU A 168 14.94 9.39 13.96
N VAL A 169 14.23 8.68 14.81
CA VAL A 169 13.74 9.13 16.12
C VAL A 169 14.24 8.19 17.21
N ALA A 170 14.26 8.63 18.46
CA ALA A 170 14.75 7.82 19.56
C ALA A 170 13.64 7.55 20.59
N LEU A 171 13.63 6.33 21.14
CA LEU A 171 12.81 5.94 22.27
C LEU A 171 13.55 4.92 23.11
N GLY A 172 13.72 5.17 24.43
CA GLY A 172 14.35 4.22 25.36
C GLY A 172 15.79 3.81 24.98
N GLY A 173 16.51 4.66 24.22
CA GLY A 173 17.85 4.36 23.70
C GLY A 173 17.87 3.66 22.35
N HIS A 174 16.72 3.23 21.80
CA HIS A 174 16.59 2.62 20.48
C HIS A 174 16.42 3.67 19.41
N ARG A 175 17.06 3.47 18.25
CA ARG A 175 16.91 4.30 17.05
C ARG A 175 15.86 3.69 16.14
N ILE A 176 14.80 4.42 15.89
CA ILE A 176 13.64 3.99 15.13
C ILE A 176 13.60 4.83 13.85
N VAL A 177 13.44 4.21 12.69
CA VAL A 177 13.14 4.95 11.45
C VAL A 177 11.64 5.11 11.33
N ALA A 178 11.15 6.33 11.44
CA ALA A 178 9.75 6.68 11.25
C ALA A 178 9.53 7.22 9.83
N MET A 179 8.51 6.73 9.12
CA MET A 179 8.15 7.14 7.77
C MET A 179 6.69 7.58 7.74
N SER A 180 6.43 8.82 7.31
CA SER A 180 5.06 9.29 7.07
C SER A 180 4.55 8.79 5.73
N VAL A 181 3.95 7.61 5.76
CA VAL A 181 3.33 6.90 4.62
C VAL A 181 1.99 6.31 5.04
N SER A 182 1.11 6.07 4.09
CA SER A 182 -0.23 5.57 4.40
C SER A 182 -0.76 4.65 3.31
N PHE A 183 -1.22 3.49 3.71
CA PHE A 183 -1.99 2.59 2.85
C PHE A 183 -3.49 2.58 3.19
N SER A 184 -3.87 3.11 4.36
CA SER A 184 -5.26 3.32 4.77
C SER A 184 -5.89 4.58 4.18
N GLY A 185 -5.09 5.53 3.70
CA GLY A 185 -5.54 6.85 3.24
C GLY A 185 -5.80 7.84 4.36
N GLU A 186 -5.43 7.54 5.60
CA GLU A 186 -5.41 8.46 6.73
C GLU A 186 -3.98 8.96 7.00
N LEU A 187 -3.85 10.00 7.82
CA LEU A 187 -2.56 10.39 8.38
C LEU A 187 -1.93 9.19 9.09
N ALA A 188 -0.71 8.82 8.70
CA ALA A 188 -0.10 7.60 9.24
C ALA A 188 1.42 7.66 9.23
N TRP A 189 2.01 6.84 10.10
CA TRP A 189 3.44 6.55 10.14
C TRP A 189 3.68 5.05 10.26
N GLU A 190 4.71 4.59 9.57
CA GLU A 190 5.38 3.33 9.84
C GLU A 190 6.57 3.60 10.76
N LEU A 191 6.64 2.90 11.87
CA LEU A 191 7.75 2.93 12.80
C LEU A 191 8.55 1.63 12.65
N HIS A 192 9.72 1.72 12.06
CA HIS A 192 10.63 0.59 11.87
C HIS A 192 11.52 0.50 13.12
N VAL A 193 11.18 -0.40 14.00
CA VAL A 193 11.72 -0.53 15.35
C VAL A 193 12.69 -1.70 15.39
N PRO A 194 13.94 -1.56 15.89
CA PRO A 194 14.78 -2.69 16.22
C PRO A 194 14.06 -3.67 17.15
N ASN A 195 14.19 -4.98 16.91
CA ASN A 195 13.41 -5.99 17.63
C ASN A 195 13.58 -5.94 19.15
N ASP A 196 14.75 -5.56 19.63
CA ASP A 196 15.03 -5.38 21.07
C ASP A 196 14.30 -4.17 21.69
N GLY A 197 13.89 -3.19 20.86
CA GLY A 197 13.10 -2.02 21.28
C GLY A 197 11.60 -2.14 21.05
N LEU A 198 11.12 -3.25 20.44
CA LEU A 198 9.72 -3.36 19.99
C LEU A 198 8.72 -3.29 21.14
N VAL A 199 8.97 -4.00 22.24
CA VAL A 199 8.07 -4.03 23.40
C VAL A 199 7.98 -2.67 24.07
N ASP A 200 9.10 -1.97 24.20
CA ASP A 200 9.16 -0.63 24.79
C ASP A 200 8.39 0.38 23.91
N CYS A 201 8.58 0.32 22.59
CA CYS A 201 7.88 1.17 21.65
C CYS A 201 6.36 0.92 21.67
N TYR A 202 5.94 -0.33 21.61
CA TYR A 202 4.53 -0.70 21.70
C TYR A 202 3.90 -0.28 23.01
N SER A 203 4.61 -0.48 24.13
CA SER A 203 4.12 -0.11 25.48
C SER A 203 3.98 1.41 25.63
N ALA A 204 4.92 2.20 25.11
CA ALA A 204 4.84 3.65 25.11
C ALA A 204 3.65 4.15 24.28
N LEU A 205 3.44 3.59 23.08
CA LEU A 205 2.32 3.94 22.21
C LEU A 205 0.98 3.58 22.86
N THR A 206 0.86 2.39 23.44
CA THR A 206 -0.40 1.96 24.07
C THR A 206 -0.73 2.76 25.32
N ALA A 207 0.27 3.09 26.14
CA ALA A 207 0.10 3.93 27.32
C ALA A 207 -0.37 5.35 26.95
N ALA A 208 0.28 5.96 25.96
CA ALA A 208 -0.10 7.30 25.44
C ALA A 208 -1.43 7.29 24.69
N GLY A 209 -1.80 6.16 24.08
CA GLY A 209 -2.94 6.02 23.20
C GLY A 209 -4.29 5.88 23.92
N GLY A 210 -4.33 5.41 25.16
CA GLY A 210 -5.57 5.20 25.90
C GLY A 210 -6.49 6.44 25.92
N PRO A 211 -6.02 7.63 26.32
CA PRO A 211 -6.82 8.87 26.32
C PRO A 211 -7.23 9.34 24.92
N LEU A 212 -6.55 8.83 23.87
CA LEU A 212 -6.82 9.19 22.47
C LEU A 212 -7.81 8.24 21.79
N GLY A 213 -8.26 7.20 22.49
CA GLY A 213 -9.13 6.17 21.94
C GLY A 213 -8.40 5.25 20.93
N LEU A 214 -7.12 4.95 21.21
CA LEU A 214 -6.33 4.00 20.44
C LEU A 214 -7.03 2.64 20.37
N ALA A 215 -7.11 2.09 19.18
CA ALA A 215 -7.58 0.73 18.95
C ALA A 215 -6.60 -0.03 18.05
N HIS A 216 -6.62 -1.36 18.17
CA HIS A 216 -5.92 -2.21 17.20
C HIS A 216 -6.78 -2.36 15.94
N PHE A 217 -6.12 -2.50 14.80
CA PHE A 217 -6.80 -2.81 13.53
C PHE A 217 -6.00 -3.82 12.72
N GLY A 218 -6.67 -4.56 11.87
CA GLY A 218 -6.07 -5.63 11.09
C GLY A 218 -6.16 -5.43 9.58
N LEU A 219 -5.69 -6.44 8.85
CA LEU A 219 -5.60 -6.39 7.38
C LEU A 219 -6.96 -6.24 6.70
N TYR A 220 -8.05 -6.79 7.25
CA TYR A 220 -9.38 -6.60 6.66
C TYR A 220 -9.83 -5.13 6.69
N ALA A 221 -9.53 -4.43 7.79
CA ALA A 221 -9.76 -2.98 7.86
C ALA A 221 -8.88 -2.22 6.86
N VAL A 222 -7.61 -2.62 6.71
CA VAL A 222 -6.70 -2.03 5.71
C VAL A 222 -7.23 -2.25 4.30
N ASP A 223 -7.68 -3.45 3.95
CA ASP A 223 -8.22 -3.76 2.62
C ASP A 223 -9.46 -2.92 2.30
N SER A 224 -10.39 -2.78 3.25
CA SER A 224 -11.52 -1.87 3.09
C SER A 224 -11.06 -0.44 2.81
N MET A 225 -10.18 0.09 3.65
CA MET A 225 -9.74 1.48 3.57
C MET A 225 -8.90 1.77 2.31
N ARG A 226 -8.00 0.85 1.88
CA ARG A 226 -7.16 1.06 0.69
C ARG A 226 -7.97 1.02 -0.60
N ILE A 227 -9.02 0.18 -0.68
CA ILE A 227 -9.91 0.09 -1.84
C ILE A 227 -10.71 1.39 -1.99
N GLU A 228 -11.21 1.98 -0.91
CA GLU A 228 -11.84 3.30 -0.93
C GLU A 228 -10.93 4.40 -1.50
N LYS A 229 -9.61 4.28 -1.30
CA LYS A 229 -8.58 5.20 -1.84
C LYS A 229 -8.13 4.85 -3.26
N GLY A 230 -8.52 3.70 -3.78
CA GLY A 230 -8.01 3.20 -5.06
C GLY A 230 -6.55 2.75 -5.01
N TYR A 231 -6.03 2.41 -3.83
CA TYR A 231 -4.67 1.91 -3.68
C TYR A 231 -4.60 0.43 -4.07
N ARG A 232 -3.64 0.11 -4.91
CA ARG A 232 -3.44 -1.23 -5.48
C ARG A 232 -2.63 -2.10 -4.57
N HIS A 233 -2.94 -3.37 -4.54
CA HIS A 233 -2.20 -4.37 -3.78
C HIS A 233 -1.29 -5.19 -4.73
N TRP A 234 -0.01 -5.32 -4.38
CA TRP A 234 0.92 -6.13 -5.15
C TRP A 234 0.49 -7.61 -5.16
N LYS A 235 0.66 -8.30 -6.30
CA LYS A 235 0.19 -9.67 -6.58
C LYS A 235 -1.33 -9.86 -6.68
N ALA A 236 -2.13 -8.90 -6.24
CA ALA A 236 -3.57 -8.90 -6.52
C ALA A 236 -3.87 -7.99 -7.72
N ASP A 237 -3.63 -6.69 -7.55
CA ASP A 237 -3.94 -5.64 -8.54
C ASP A 237 -2.73 -5.32 -9.45
N LEU A 238 -1.51 -5.54 -8.95
CA LEU A 238 -0.26 -5.33 -9.67
C LEU A 238 0.36 -6.68 -9.98
N ILE A 239 0.16 -7.13 -11.21
CA ILE A 239 0.61 -8.42 -11.72
C ILE A 239 1.43 -8.26 -13.01
N THR A 240 2.24 -9.26 -13.32
CA THR A 240 3.18 -9.22 -14.45
C THR A 240 2.53 -9.39 -15.84
N GLU A 241 1.21 -9.46 -15.91
CA GLU A 241 0.46 -9.48 -17.17
C GLU A 241 0.26 -8.09 -17.78
N PHE A 242 0.33 -7.03 -16.95
CA PHE A 242 0.00 -5.67 -17.35
C PHE A 242 1.17 -4.72 -17.17
N ASN A 243 1.24 -3.75 -18.09
CA ASN A 243 2.20 -2.67 -18.01
C ASN A 243 1.67 -1.52 -17.10
N PRO A 244 2.52 -0.55 -16.71
CA PRO A 244 2.11 0.54 -15.83
C PRO A 244 0.98 1.41 -16.36
N MET A 245 0.84 1.53 -17.69
CA MET A 245 -0.23 2.34 -18.30
C MET A 245 -1.58 1.63 -18.13
N GLU A 246 -1.61 0.34 -18.39
CA GLU A 246 -2.80 -0.50 -18.18
C GLU A 246 -3.18 -0.58 -16.71
N SER A 247 -2.19 -0.59 -15.81
CA SER A 247 -2.39 -0.63 -14.35
C SER A 247 -2.71 0.73 -13.71
N GLY A 248 -2.89 1.80 -14.52
CA GLY A 248 -3.20 3.14 -14.01
C GLY A 248 -2.06 3.80 -13.23
N LEU A 249 -0.80 3.44 -13.53
CA LEU A 249 0.42 3.94 -12.87
C LEU A 249 1.19 4.96 -13.73
N ALA A 250 0.61 5.46 -14.81
CA ALA A 250 1.28 6.35 -15.77
C ALA A 250 1.99 7.55 -15.11
N ARG A 251 1.40 8.13 -14.05
CA ARG A 251 1.97 9.28 -13.32
C ARG A 251 3.32 9.00 -12.67
N PHE A 252 3.61 7.74 -12.35
CA PHE A 252 4.85 7.30 -11.72
C PHE A 252 5.96 7.05 -12.72
N VAL A 253 5.63 6.72 -13.97
CA VAL A 253 6.61 6.36 -15.01
C VAL A 253 7.30 7.61 -15.54
N LYS A 254 8.63 7.60 -15.57
CA LYS A 254 9.48 8.70 -16.04
C LYS A 254 10.21 8.32 -17.32
N MET A 255 9.56 8.59 -18.45
CA MET A 255 10.07 8.25 -19.79
C MET A 255 11.32 9.05 -20.18
N ASP A 256 11.69 10.09 -19.43
CA ASP A 256 12.83 10.96 -19.68
C ASP A 256 14.17 10.44 -19.12
N LYS A 257 14.19 9.24 -18.53
CA LYS A 257 15.38 8.58 -18.00
C LYS A 257 15.44 7.09 -18.41
N PRO A 258 16.60 6.40 -18.25
CA PRO A 258 16.68 4.95 -18.40
C PRO A 258 15.93 4.23 -17.27
N PHE A 259 15.44 3.04 -17.54
CA PHE A 259 14.96 2.04 -16.59
C PHE A 259 14.77 0.69 -17.29
N VAL A 260 14.73 -0.39 -16.50
CA VAL A 260 14.52 -1.75 -17.02
C VAL A 260 13.16 -1.85 -17.70
N GLY A 261 13.11 -2.45 -18.89
CA GLY A 261 11.87 -2.64 -19.66
C GLY A 261 11.37 -1.42 -20.44
N LYS A 262 12.08 -0.26 -20.39
CA LYS A 262 11.64 0.98 -21.04
C LYS A 262 11.30 0.82 -22.52
N GLN A 263 12.18 0.18 -23.32
CA GLN A 263 11.96 0.02 -24.76
C GLN A 263 10.72 -0.84 -25.06
N ALA A 264 10.48 -1.87 -24.25
CA ALA A 264 9.28 -2.69 -24.40
C ALA A 264 8.01 -1.88 -24.06
N LEU A 265 8.06 -1.10 -22.97
CA LEU A 265 6.95 -0.22 -22.59
C LEU A 265 6.65 0.83 -23.67
N GLU A 266 7.68 1.43 -24.32
CA GLU A 266 7.49 2.36 -25.44
C GLU A 266 6.71 1.72 -26.61
N ARG A 267 7.00 0.45 -26.92
CA ARG A 267 6.24 -0.28 -27.95
C ARG A 267 4.79 -0.51 -27.55
N MET A 268 4.55 -0.89 -26.28
CA MET A 268 3.18 -1.10 -25.76
C MET A 268 2.37 0.19 -25.75
N ILE A 269 2.96 1.32 -25.36
CA ILE A 269 2.31 2.62 -25.38
C ILE A 269 1.85 2.98 -26.82
N LYS A 270 2.69 2.72 -27.82
CA LYS A 270 2.35 2.96 -29.24
C LYS A 270 1.23 2.05 -29.74
N ALA A 271 1.16 0.82 -29.25
CA ALA A 271 0.10 -0.14 -29.61
C ALA A 271 -1.25 0.18 -28.95
N GLY A 272 -1.25 0.94 -27.85
CA GLY A 272 -2.42 1.20 -27.02
C GLY A 272 -2.76 0.07 -26.04
N PRO A 273 -3.50 0.36 -24.98
CA PRO A 273 -3.86 -0.61 -23.95
C PRO A 273 -4.91 -1.60 -24.47
N ARG A 274 -4.76 -2.86 -24.15
CA ARG A 274 -5.77 -3.90 -24.40
C ARG A 274 -6.80 -3.93 -23.26
N ARG A 275 -6.34 -3.82 -22.05
CA ARG A 275 -7.14 -3.76 -20.82
C ARG A 275 -6.72 -2.58 -19.97
N LEU A 276 -7.62 -2.13 -19.12
CA LEU A 276 -7.38 -1.04 -18.19
C LEU A 276 -7.87 -1.44 -16.80
N PHE A 277 -7.09 -1.07 -15.79
CA PHE A 277 -7.45 -1.20 -14.40
C PHE A 277 -8.56 -0.21 -14.04
N VAL A 278 -9.64 -0.70 -13.45
CA VAL A 278 -10.81 0.08 -13.05
C VAL A 278 -11.19 -0.19 -11.60
N SER A 279 -11.91 0.74 -11.01
CA SER A 279 -12.67 0.54 -9.78
C SER A 279 -14.14 0.41 -10.12
N LEU A 280 -14.83 -0.49 -9.42
CA LEU A 280 -16.23 -0.81 -9.62
C LEU A 280 -17.00 -0.60 -8.31
N GLU A 281 -18.21 -0.09 -8.43
CA GLU A 281 -19.23 -0.11 -7.39
C GLU A 281 -20.29 -1.13 -7.76
N LEU A 282 -20.64 -2.02 -6.84
CA LEU A 282 -21.54 -3.15 -7.07
C LEU A 282 -22.83 -3.00 -6.25
N ASP A 283 -23.95 -3.38 -6.83
CA ASP A 283 -25.24 -3.53 -6.15
C ASP A 283 -25.38 -5.00 -5.65
N ALA A 284 -24.51 -5.37 -4.72
CA ALA A 284 -24.30 -6.76 -4.30
C ALA A 284 -24.93 -7.12 -2.93
N GLY A 285 -25.57 -6.15 -2.26
CA GLY A 285 -26.14 -6.40 -0.92
C GLY A 285 -25.09 -6.88 0.07
N ASP A 286 -25.30 -8.04 0.67
CA ASP A 286 -24.44 -8.69 1.65
C ASP A 286 -23.38 -9.64 1.05
N THR A 287 -23.29 -9.69 -0.26
CA THR A 287 -22.41 -10.63 -0.97
C THR A 287 -21.35 -9.86 -1.75
N PRO A 288 -20.14 -9.65 -1.18
CA PRO A 288 -19.07 -8.96 -1.90
C PRO A 288 -18.60 -9.77 -3.11
N ALA A 289 -18.01 -9.09 -4.08
CA ALA A 289 -17.23 -9.75 -5.12
C ALA A 289 -15.95 -10.37 -4.54
N HIS A 290 -15.36 -11.31 -5.25
CA HIS A 290 -14.13 -11.99 -4.85
C HIS A 290 -13.07 -11.89 -5.97
N PRO A 291 -11.78 -11.92 -5.62
CA PRO A 291 -10.73 -12.05 -6.62
C PRO A 291 -10.97 -13.28 -7.50
N GLY A 292 -10.93 -13.09 -8.82
CA GLY A 292 -11.22 -14.12 -9.80
C GLY A 292 -12.63 -14.07 -10.39
N ASP A 293 -13.57 -13.35 -9.79
CA ASP A 293 -14.92 -13.17 -10.34
C ASP A 293 -14.87 -12.54 -11.73
N SER A 294 -15.72 -13.04 -12.65
CA SER A 294 -15.80 -12.55 -14.02
C SER A 294 -16.49 -11.20 -14.09
N ILE A 295 -15.90 -10.26 -14.81
CA ILE A 295 -16.57 -9.00 -15.17
C ILE A 295 -17.16 -9.16 -16.56
N MET A 296 -18.47 -8.89 -16.70
CA MET A 296 -19.27 -9.18 -17.87
C MET A 296 -19.82 -7.91 -18.53
N SER A 297 -19.86 -7.88 -19.85
CA SER A 297 -20.62 -6.92 -20.64
C SER A 297 -21.37 -7.65 -21.76
N ASP A 298 -22.68 -7.43 -21.90
CA ASP A 298 -23.51 -8.03 -22.92
C ASP A 298 -23.36 -9.57 -23.04
N GLY A 299 -23.29 -10.25 -21.90
CA GLY A 299 -23.15 -11.71 -21.80
C GLY A 299 -21.74 -12.25 -22.13
N ARG A 300 -20.74 -11.39 -22.31
CA ARG A 300 -19.36 -11.80 -22.56
C ARG A 300 -18.46 -11.40 -21.38
N VAL A 301 -17.48 -12.23 -21.05
CA VAL A 301 -16.42 -11.87 -20.11
C VAL A 301 -15.53 -10.81 -20.75
N VAL A 302 -15.45 -9.64 -20.11
CA VAL A 302 -14.61 -8.52 -20.52
C VAL A 302 -13.50 -8.22 -19.53
N GLY A 303 -13.46 -8.91 -18.40
CA GLY A 303 -12.48 -8.66 -17.37
C GLY A 303 -12.56 -9.62 -16.18
N THR A 304 -11.73 -9.33 -15.17
CA THR A 304 -11.65 -10.13 -13.95
C THR A 304 -11.41 -9.21 -12.75
N VAL A 305 -12.10 -9.50 -11.64
CA VAL A 305 -11.90 -8.84 -10.34
C VAL A 305 -10.56 -9.27 -9.77
N THR A 306 -9.77 -8.34 -9.27
CA THR A 306 -8.48 -8.58 -8.61
C THR A 306 -8.54 -8.36 -7.11
N SER A 307 -9.38 -7.43 -6.66
CA SER A 307 -9.61 -7.10 -5.25
C SER A 307 -11.05 -6.65 -5.04
N ALA A 308 -11.61 -6.97 -3.86
CA ALA A 308 -12.92 -6.48 -3.48
C ALA A 308 -13.02 -6.34 -1.95
N ALA A 309 -13.80 -5.36 -1.49
CA ALA A 309 -14.14 -5.18 -0.09
C ALA A 309 -15.37 -4.28 0.05
N TRP A 310 -16.01 -4.36 1.21
CA TRP A 310 -16.96 -3.34 1.63
C TRP A 310 -16.23 -2.06 2.04
N GLY A 311 -16.58 -0.94 1.43
CA GLY A 311 -16.09 0.38 1.81
C GLY A 311 -16.96 0.96 2.93
N TYR A 312 -16.50 0.85 4.19
CA TYR A 312 -17.31 1.27 5.33
C TYR A 312 -17.60 2.76 5.37
N ARG A 313 -16.66 3.59 4.91
CA ARG A 313 -16.85 5.04 4.90
C ARG A 313 -17.73 5.49 3.74
N VAL A 314 -17.65 4.82 2.60
CA VAL A 314 -18.48 5.12 1.42
C VAL A 314 -19.77 4.30 1.37
N ASN A 315 -19.93 3.35 2.30
CA ASN A 315 -21.09 2.49 2.45
C ASN A 315 -21.49 1.77 1.17
N SER A 316 -20.52 1.12 0.53
CA SER A 316 -20.71 0.48 -0.79
C SER A 316 -19.84 -0.75 -0.96
N ASN A 317 -20.33 -1.75 -1.70
CA ASN A 317 -19.48 -2.82 -2.21
C ASN A 317 -18.58 -2.29 -3.32
N LEU A 318 -17.27 -2.41 -3.12
CA LEU A 318 -16.27 -1.97 -4.07
C LEU A 318 -15.45 -3.15 -4.58
N ALA A 319 -15.10 -3.10 -5.85
CA ALA A 319 -14.14 -4.03 -6.45
C ALA A 319 -13.15 -3.28 -7.33
N MET A 320 -12.04 -3.92 -7.59
CA MET A 320 -11.03 -3.47 -8.55
C MET A 320 -10.75 -4.62 -9.51
N GLY A 321 -10.34 -4.28 -10.74
CA GLY A 321 -10.01 -5.31 -11.71
C GLY A 321 -9.56 -4.73 -13.04
N PHE A 322 -9.23 -5.63 -13.95
CA PHE A 322 -8.89 -5.27 -15.33
C PHE A 322 -10.07 -5.58 -16.26
N VAL A 323 -10.44 -4.62 -17.08
CA VAL A 323 -11.47 -4.79 -18.12
C VAL A 323 -10.92 -4.43 -19.48
N ASP A 324 -11.53 -4.95 -20.55
CA ASP A 324 -11.24 -4.51 -21.92
C ASP A 324 -11.32 -2.98 -22.01
N ALA A 325 -10.37 -2.35 -22.68
CA ALA A 325 -10.23 -0.89 -22.70
C ALA A 325 -11.51 -0.15 -23.15
N ALA A 326 -12.32 -0.76 -24.00
CA ALA A 326 -13.62 -0.21 -24.44
C ALA A 326 -14.66 -0.11 -23.31
N CYS A 327 -14.51 -0.89 -22.25
CA CYS A 327 -15.41 -0.94 -21.09
C CYS A 327 -14.93 -0.13 -19.87
N ALA A 328 -13.76 0.52 -19.96
CA ALA A 328 -13.09 1.12 -18.81
C ALA A 328 -13.54 2.54 -18.46
N SER A 329 -14.43 3.15 -19.23
CA SER A 329 -14.87 4.53 -18.99
C SER A 329 -15.69 4.65 -17.70
N ILE A 330 -15.45 5.66 -16.90
CA ILE A 330 -16.26 5.96 -15.70
C ILE A 330 -17.73 6.09 -16.13
N GLY A 331 -18.61 5.40 -15.39
CA GLY A 331 -20.03 5.33 -15.66
C GLY A 331 -20.44 4.16 -16.56
N CYS A 332 -19.51 3.38 -17.13
CA CYS A 332 -19.83 2.16 -17.86
C CYS A 332 -20.53 1.15 -16.95
N ASN A 333 -21.68 0.64 -17.41
CA ASN A 333 -22.43 -0.40 -16.70
C ASN A 333 -21.92 -1.77 -17.13
N LEU A 334 -21.68 -2.61 -16.15
CA LEU A 334 -21.16 -3.97 -16.27
C LEU A 334 -21.95 -4.89 -15.34
N ASN A 335 -21.65 -6.16 -15.36
CA ASN A 335 -22.06 -7.10 -14.31
C ASN A 335 -20.82 -7.83 -13.79
N VAL A 336 -20.83 -8.18 -12.51
CA VAL A 336 -19.84 -9.08 -11.93
C VAL A 336 -20.57 -10.38 -11.55
N GLU A 337 -20.02 -11.51 -11.95
CA GLU A 337 -20.58 -12.81 -11.60
C GLU A 337 -20.13 -13.19 -10.18
N VAL A 338 -20.99 -12.90 -9.20
CA VAL A 338 -20.72 -13.13 -7.77
C VAL A 338 -21.44 -14.40 -7.34
N ILE A 339 -20.71 -15.44 -6.99
CA ILE A 339 -21.24 -16.77 -6.59
C ILE A 339 -22.25 -17.31 -7.62
N GLY A 340 -21.95 -17.10 -8.92
CA GLY A 340 -22.78 -17.58 -10.03
C GLY A 340 -23.96 -16.67 -10.41
N ASP A 341 -24.19 -15.58 -9.67
CA ASP A 341 -25.24 -14.62 -9.99
C ASP A 341 -24.66 -13.35 -10.66
N PRO A 342 -25.29 -12.82 -11.73
CA PRO A 342 -24.87 -11.57 -12.33
C PRO A 342 -25.32 -10.37 -11.48
N VAL A 343 -24.36 -9.71 -10.81
CA VAL A 343 -24.59 -8.55 -9.97
C VAL A 343 -24.30 -7.28 -10.76
N PRO A 344 -25.22 -6.30 -10.82
CA PRO A 344 -24.96 -5.04 -11.48
C PRO A 344 -23.76 -4.31 -10.88
N ALA A 345 -22.90 -3.81 -11.76
CA ALA A 345 -21.69 -3.07 -11.38
C ALA A 345 -21.52 -1.86 -12.30
N ARG A 346 -20.85 -0.83 -11.79
CA ARG A 346 -20.56 0.39 -12.55
C ARG A 346 -19.10 0.81 -12.34
N VAL A 347 -18.42 1.14 -13.43
CA VAL A 347 -17.09 1.75 -13.32
C VAL A 347 -17.20 3.10 -12.63
N CYS A 348 -16.48 3.26 -11.54
CA CYS A 348 -16.51 4.45 -10.69
C CYS A 348 -15.14 5.15 -10.62
N ASP A 349 -15.12 6.34 -10.01
CA ASP A 349 -13.86 7.01 -9.68
C ASP A 349 -13.02 6.09 -8.76
N PRO A 350 -11.75 5.86 -9.06
CA PRO A 350 -10.90 4.98 -8.25
C PRO A 350 -10.70 5.47 -6.82
N CYS A 351 -10.74 6.78 -6.57
CA CYS A 351 -10.61 7.36 -5.23
C CYS A 351 -11.96 7.83 -4.71
N ARG A 352 -12.69 6.95 -4.03
CA ARG A 352 -14.01 7.24 -3.48
C ARG A 352 -13.96 8.00 -2.14
N TYR A 353 -12.82 7.96 -1.44
CA TYR A 353 -12.61 8.60 -0.15
C TYR A 353 -11.45 9.58 -0.21
N ASP A 354 -11.68 10.83 0.21
CA ASP A 354 -10.66 11.90 0.31
C ASP A 354 -9.79 12.03 -0.96
N PRO A 355 -10.37 12.32 -2.13
CA PRO A 355 -9.63 12.41 -3.39
C PRO A 355 -8.57 13.53 -3.41
N ALA A 356 -8.73 14.56 -2.59
CA ALA A 356 -7.77 15.65 -2.44
C ALA A 356 -6.54 15.26 -1.60
N ASN A 357 -6.58 14.10 -0.91
CA ASN A 357 -5.55 13.66 0.04
C ASN A 357 -5.33 14.65 1.20
N ASP A 358 -6.40 15.30 1.68
CA ASP A 358 -6.31 16.24 2.80
C ASP A 358 -6.01 15.51 4.12
N ARG A 359 -6.54 14.30 4.26
CA ARG A 359 -6.36 13.44 5.45
C ARG A 359 -4.91 13.00 5.64
N VAL A 360 -4.26 12.47 4.61
CA VAL A 360 -2.86 12.02 4.70
C VAL A 360 -1.87 13.18 4.88
N ARG A 361 -2.30 14.40 4.56
CA ARG A 361 -1.48 15.63 4.65
C ARG A 361 -1.80 16.51 5.86
N SER A 362 -2.72 16.09 6.71
CA SER A 362 -3.14 16.86 7.89
C SER A 362 -2.05 17.02 8.95
#